data_f55e68807520495f9d22da4d07b51a55
#
_entry.id   f55e68807520495f9d22da4d07b51a55
#
_cell.length_a   1.000
_cell.length_b   1.000
_cell.length_c   1.000
_cell.angle_alpha   90.00
_cell.angle_beta   90.00
_cell.angle_gamma   90.00
#
_symmetry.space_group_name_H-M   'P 1'
#
loop_
_entity.id
_entity.type
_entity.pdbx_description
1 polymer ?
#
loop_
_entity_poly.entity_id
_entity_poly.type
_entity_poly.pdbx_seq_one_letter_code
_entity_poly.pdbx_strand_id
1 'polypeptide(L)'
;MKEKTKKPRYRLGQNMLWMLRQAHAAHRDDVPVFAVIKALAMSGTGISGLLLAPEIVRCVEEGAGFSRILATIAVLAGVLLVCSAVSAYLEHAPMFARVDVRLALIRKIHYKTCVMSYPLSEDPEVLKLQEQAVRATINNRCASEALWVDEQKFLTAALSFVVYLLLLTNTSVWLLAALTVTTAAEYFVNRRINEWGYRHRDEAAALEKKMDYVSDKARSTVLGKDIRIFGMRPWLEAVYDKTLRAIDAFVERRERVYFWTNVIDAVLTAVRNGLAYYFLLRQTLAGGMGAGDFLLCFSAVGAYTEQLNGILTELGTLRRQSLELCTLREFLELPEPFRMEGGKSLPECADGKYELRLENVSFRYPGAEADTLHGIDLTVHPGERLAVVGLNGAGKTTLVKLLCGFYDPTEGRVLLNGEDIREFNRQEYYTLFTAVFQKFSVLEATLEENVAQTREGIDEARVRECLEKAGLTERVAALPDDLKTHIGREVFEDGVLLSGGEMQRLMLARALYKNAPILLLDEPTAALDPIAENDIYQKYAAMTVGRTSVFISHRLASTRFCDRILLIDGGVIAEQGSHEELLARGGKYAGLFEVQSKYYREEGENDGRE
;
A
#
# COMPACT_ATOMS: atom_id res chain seq x y z
N MET A 1 4.37 7.33 26.34
CA MET A 1 5.21 8.37 25.74
C MET A 1 4.39 9.08 24.66
N LYS A 2 4.22 10.42 24.73
CA LYS A 2 3.56 11.16 23.64
C LYS A 2 4.49 11.12 22.43
N GLU A 3 4.15 10.35 21.39
CA GLU A 3 4.80 10.48 20.10
C GLU A 3 4.75 11.94 19.67
N LYS A 4 5.91 12.57 19.56
CA LYS A 4 6.02 13.89 18.95
C LYS A 4 5.51 13.75 17.52
N THR A 5 4.32 14.25 17.23
CA THR A 5 3.78 14.31 15.88
C THR A 5 4.84 14.96 14.97
N LYS A 6 5.51 14.16 14.14
CA LYS A 6 6.44 14.65 13.12
C LYS A 6 5.68 15.67 12.27
N LYS A 7 6.22 16.87 12.08
CA LYS A 7 5.61 17.86 11.16
C LYS A 7 5.53 17.24 9.77
N PRO A 8 4.44 17.45 9.04
CA PRO A 8 4.32 16.91 7.69
C PRO A 8 5.46 17.44 6.81
N ARG A 9 6.07 16.55 6.02
CA ARG A 9 7.23 16.87 5.16
C ARG A 9 6.86 17.87 4.06
N TYR A 10 5.59 17.83 3.58
CA TYR A 10 5.11 18.68 2.50
C TYR A 10 3.91 19.52 2.95
N ARG A 11 3.86 20.79 2.49
CA ARG A 11 2.76 21.73 2.74
C ARG A 11 1.61 21.50 1.73
N LEU A 12 0.41 21.97 2.07
CA LEU A 12 -0.78 21.87 1.21
C LEU A 12 -0.49 22.29 -0.24
N GLY A 13 0.06 23.49 -0.46
CA GLY A 13 0.36 23.97 -1.81
C GLY A 13 1.38 23.12 -2.57
N GLN A 14 2.34 22.51 -1.87
CA GLN A 14 3.30 21.58 -2.49
C GLN A 14 2.63 20.27 -2.93
N ASN A 15 1.68 19.76 -2.14
CA ASN A 15 0.94 18.56 -2.49
C ASN A 15 -0.08 18.84 -3.62
N MET A 16 -0.72 20.00 -3.63
CA MET A 16 -1.56 20.44 -4.75
C MET A 16 -0.78 20.50 -6.05
N LEU A 17 0.38 21.17 -6.05
CA LEU A 17 1.26 21.24 -7.22
C LEU A 17 1.76 19.86 -7.66
N TRP A 18 2.05 18.98 -6.70
CA TRP A 18 2.44 17.61 -6.99
C TRP A 18 1.29 16.83 -7.66
N MET A 19 0.05 16.97 -7.18
CA MET A 19 -1.14 16.36 -7.79
C MET A 19 -1.38 16.87 -9.21
N LEU A 20 -1.22 18.18 -9.46
CA LEU A 20 -1.28 18.74 -10.82
C LEU A 20 -0.25 18.09 -11.75
N ARG A 21 0.99 17.88 -11.27
CA ARG A 21 2.02 17.16 -12.02
C ARG A 21 1.65 15.68 -12.26
N GLN A 22 0.98 15.03 -11.30
CA GLN A 22 0.50 13.65 -11.50
C GLN A 22 -0.62 13.58 -12.54
N ALA A 23 -1.55 14.55 -12.56
CA ALA A 23 -2.58 14.65 -13.59
C ALA A 23 -1.95 14.86 -14.98
N HIS A 24 -0.98 15.77 -15.10
CA HIS A 24 -0.23 15.98 -16.34
C HIS A 24 0.51 14.72 -16.79
N ALA A 25 1.21 14.02 -15.88
CA ALA A 25 1.92 12.77 -16.18
C ALA A 25 0.97 11.62 -16.58
N ALA A 26 -0.30 11.69 -16.16
CA ALA A 26 -1.36 10.76 -16.56
C ALA A 26 -2.07 11.20 -17.86
N HIS A 27 -1.64 12.29 -18.52
CA HIS A 27 -2.30 12.90 -19.68
C HIS A 27 -3.75 13.31 -19.39
N ARG A 28 -4.02 13.82 -18.17
CA ARG A 28 -5.34 14.24 -17.67
C ARG A 28 -5.32 15.69 -17.19
N ASP A 29 -4.83 16.60 -18.03
CA ASP A 29 -4.86 18.05 -17.78
C ASP A 29 -6.28 18.62 -17.77
N ASP A 30 -7.24 17.86 -18.28
CA ASP A 30 -8.67 18.17 -18.26
C ASP A 30 -9.25 18.21 -16.83
N VAL A 31 -8.73 17.45 -15.88
CA VAL A 31 -9.25 17.36 -14.50
C VAL A 31 -9.25 18.73 -13.79
N PRO A 32 -8.12 19.45 -13.64
CA PRO A 32 -8.11 20.76 -13.00
C PRO A 32 -8.90 21.81 -13.81
N VAL A 33 -8.92 21.72 -15.15
CA VAL A 33 -9.68 22.63 -16.00
C VAL A 33 -11.18 22.49 -15.74
N PHE A 34 -11.68 21.27 -15.69
CA PHE A 34 -13.09 20.99 -15.38
C PHE A 34 -13.48 21.44 -13.97
N ALA A 35 -12.58 21.33 -13.00
CA ALA A 35 -12.82 21.83 -11.64
C ALA A 35 -13.04 23.34 -11.64
N VAL A 36 -12.23 24.11 -12.37
CA VAL A 36 -12.37 25.57 -12.50
C VAL A 36 -13.64 25.94 -13.25
N ILE A 37 -13.93 25.31 -14.40
CA ILE A 37 -15.14 25.61 -15.19
C ILE A 37 -16.41 25.32 -14.37
N LYS A 38 -16.42 24.20 -13.66
CA LYS A 38 -17.53 23.81 -12.79
C LYS A 38 -17.69 24.80 -11.63
N ALA A 39 -16.61 25.27 -11.02
CA ALA A 39 -16.66 26.27 -9.96
C ALA A 39 -17.27 27.61 -10.47
N LEU A 40 -16.88 28.05 -11.66
CA LEU A 40 -17.46 29.23 -12.31
C LEU A 40 -18.96 29.05 -12.61
N ALA A 41 -19.34 27.90 -13.16
CA ALA A 41 -20.73 27.57 -13.47
C ALA A 41 -21.61 27.52 -12.21
N MET A 42 -21.15 26.86 -11.14
CA MET A 42 -21.87 26.79 -9.86
C MET A 42 -22.00 28.17 -9.20
N SER A 43 -20.94 28.98 -9.22
CA SER A 43 -21.00 30.38 -8.73
C SER A 43 -21.98 31.21 -9.57
N GLY A 44 -21.95 31.05 -10.90
CA GLY A 44 -22.89 31.70 -11.79
C GLY A 44 -24.36 31.32 -11.54
N THR A 45 -24.62 30.04 -11.26
CA THR A 45 -25.94 29.54 -10.87
C THR A 45 -26.43 30.22 -9.57
N GLY A 46 -25.59 30.22 -8.53
CA GLY A 46 -25.93 30.83 -7.24
C GLY A 46 -26.19 32.32 -7.33
N ILE A 47 -25.33 33.06 -8.05
CA ILE A 47 -25.43 34.51 -8.23
C ILE A 47 -26.67 34.86 -9.06
N SER A 48 -26.92 34.20 -10.19
CA SER A 48 -28.09 34.44 -11.04
C SER A 48 -29.40 34.13 -10.31
N GLY A 49 -29.43 33.05 -9.52
CA GLY A 49 -30.58 32.71 -8.67
C GLY A 49 -30.88 33.79 -7.61
N LEU A 50 -29.81 34.32 -6.99
CA LEU A 50 -29.92 35.38 -5.98
C LEU A 50 -30.41 36.70 -6.58
N LEU A 51 -29.99 37.05 -7.79
CA LEU A 51 -30.35 38.33 -8.44
C LEU A 51 -31.76 38.33 -9.04
N LEU A 52 -32.34 37.17 -9.37
CA LEU A 52 -33.59 37.09 -10.14
C LEU A 52 -34.76 37.81 -9.48
N ALA A 53 -35.06 37.51 -8.23
CA ALA A 53 -36.20 38.11 -7.53
C ALA A 53 -35.97 39.60 -7.20
N PRO A 54 -34.80 40.04 -6.69
CA PRO A 54 -34.50 41.45 -6.45
C PRO A 54 -34.62 42.35 -7.69
N GLU A 55 -34.08 41.89 -8.84
CA GLU A 55 -34.13 42.69 -10.07
C GLU A 55 -35.55 42.80 -10.64
N ILE A 56 -36.39 41.78 -10.47
CA ILE A 56 -37.81 41.89 -10.84
C ILE A 56 -38.51 42.94 -9.96
N VAL A 57 -38.29 42.89 -8.64
CA VAL A 57 -38.88 43.86 -7.70
C VAL A 57 -38.41 45.29 -8.03
N ARG A 58 -37.10 45.47 -8.30
CA ARG A 58 -36.54 46.77 -8.71
C ARG A 58 -37.17 47.28 -9.99
N CYS A 59 -37.35 46.45 -11.02
CA CYS A 59 -38.05 46.82 -12.24
C CYS A 59 -39.49 47.27 -12.00
N VAL A 60 -40.21 46.65 -11.06
CA VAL A 60 -41.57 47.05 -10.69
C VAL A 60 -41.58 48.38 -9.93
N GLU A 61 -40.66 48.61 -9.00
CA GLU A 61 -40.50 49.87 -8.26
C GLU A 61 -40.20 51.05 -9.19
N GLU A 62 -39.36 50.83 -10.22
CA GLU A 62 -39.00 51.80 -11.23
C GLU A 62 -40.16 52.09 -12.23
N GLY A 63 -41.28 51.37 -12.16
CA GLY A 63 -42.35 51.42 -13.11
C GLY A 63 -41.99 50.99 -14.53
N ALA A 64 -41.04 50.06 -14.65
CA ALA A 64 -40.56 49.57 -15.93
C ALA A 64 -41.69 48.89 -16.75
N GLY A 65 -41.68 49.07 -18.06
CA GLY A 65 -42.64 48.41 -18.95
C GLY A 65 -42.47 46.87 -18.95
N PHE A 66 -43.56 46.17 -19.23
CA PHE A 66 -43.63 44.73 -19.23
C PHE A 66 -42.51 44.05 -20.06
N SER A 67 -42.15 44.63 -21.21
CA SER A 67 -41.09 44.12 -22.09
C SER A 67 -39.71 44.16 -21.42
N ARG A 68 -39.37 45.15 -20.58
CA ARG A 68 -38.12 45.24 -19.83
C ARG A 68 -38.08 44.19 -18.73
N ILE A 69 -39.19 44.00 -18.01
CA ILE A 69 -39.30 42.96 -16.97
C ILE A 69 -39.11 41.58 -17.61
N LEU A 70 -39.78 41.30 -18.71
CA LEU A 70 -39.64 40.01 -19.42
C LEU A 70 -38.22 39.80 -19.94
N ALA A 71 -37.57 40.83 -20.47
CA ALA A 71 -36.18 40.75 -20.92
C ALA A 71 -35.21 40.45 -19.76
N THR A 72 -35.38 41.10 -18.60
CA THR A 72 -34.57 40.86 -17.40
C THR A 72 -34.73 39.42 -16.93
N ILE A 73 -35.96 38.92 -16.86
CA ILE A 73 -36.23 37.50 -16.51
C ILE A 73 -35.57 36.55 -17.51
N ALA A 74 -35.74 36.82 -18.82
CA ALA A 74 -35.22 35.96 -19.87
C ALA A 74 -33.67 35.87 -19.83
N VAL A 75 -32.99 36.98 -19.59
CA VAL A 75 -31.52 37.03 -19.48
C VAL A 75 -31.05 36.26 -18.25
N LEU A 76 -31.58 36.55 -17.06
CA LEU A 76 -31.16 35.90 -15.83
C LEU A 76 -31.50 34.41 -15.82
N ALA A 77 -32.70 34.04 -16.30
CA ALA A 77 -33.09 32.63 -16.45
C ALA A 77 -32.24 31.90 -17.50
N GLY A 78 -31.86 32.57 -18.59
CA GLY A 78 -30.95 32.03 -19.60
C GLY A 78 -29.56 31.76 -19.03
N VAL A 79 -28.98 32.69 -18.28
CA VAL A 79 -27.70 32.48 -17.59
C VAL A 79 -27.78 31.34 -16.57
N LEU A 80 -28.86 31.31 -15.76
CA LEU A 80 -29.11 30.24 -14.80
C LEU A 80 -29.18 28.88 -15.49
N LEU A 81 -29.91 28.78 -16.60
CA LEU A 81 -30.06 27.54 -17.37
C LEU A 81 -28.71 27.05 -17.93
N VAL A 82 -27.93 27.95 -18.55
CA VAL A 82 -26.62 27.62 -19.12
C VAL A 82 -25.66 27.17 -18.02
N CYS A 83 -25.56 27.95 -16.93
CA CYS A 83 -24.68 27.60 -15.81
C CYS A 83 -25.09 26.26 -15.14
N SER A 84 -26.39 26.03 -14.94
CA SER A 84 -26.90 24.78 -14.39
C SER A 84 -26.66 23.59 -15.33
N ALA A 85 -26.84 23.78 -16.64
CA ALA A 85 -26.56 22.71 -17.63
C ALA A 85 -25.06 22.34 -17.67
N VAL A 86 -24.17 23.34 -17.68
CA VAL A 86 -22.72 23.13 -17.60
C VAL A 86 -22.33 22.44 -16.29
N SER A 87 -22.89 22.89 -15.16
CA SER A 87 -22.61 22.27 -13.86
C SER A 87 -23.07 20.82 -13.81
N ALA A 88 -24.28 20.52 -14.32
CA ALA A 88 -24.81 19.15 -14.38
C ALA A 88 -23.98 18.24 -15.29
N TYR A 89 -23.54 18.73 -16.44
CA TYR A 89 -22.62 17.98 -17.30
C TYR A 89 -21.30 17.68 -16.61
N LEU A 90 -20.68 18.68 -15.97
CA LEU A 90 -19.41 18.55 -15.28
C LEU A 90 -19.51 17.81 -13.92
N GLU A 91 -20.70 17.41 -13.47
CA GLU A 91 -20.85 16.52 -12.32
C GLU A 91 -20.26 15.13 -12.61
N HIS A 92 -20.54 14.60 -13.80
CA HIS A 92 -20.20 13.24 -14.19
C HIS A 92 -19.03 13.15 -15.17
N ALA A 93 -18.89 14.10 -16.11
CA ALA A 93 -17.89 14.06 -17.16
C ALA A 93 -16.43 13.88 -16.66
N PRO A 94 -15.98 14.54 -15.56
CA PRO A 94 -14.61 14.39 -15.08
C PRO A 94 -14.35 13.10 -14.28
N MET A 95 -15.38 12.27 -14.03
CA MET A 95 -15.23 11.11 -13.13
C MET A 95 -14.15 10.14 -13.62
N PHE A 96 -14.22 9.75 -14.87
CA PHE A 96 -13.23 8.81 -15.43
C PHE A 96 -11.83 9.41 -15.48
N ALA A 97 -11.71 10.70 -15.80
CA ALA A 97 -10.42 11.37 -15.81
C ALA A 97 -9.75 11.40 -14.41
N ARG A 98 -10.53 11.64 -13.35
CA ARG A 98 -10.05 11.57 -11.96
C ARG A 98 -9.64 10.15 -11.57
N VAL A 99 -10.42 9.14 -12.00
CA VAL A 99 -10.10 7.73 -11.78
C VAL A 99 -8.78 7.37 -12.45
N ASP A 100 -8.52 7.83 -13.69
CA ASP A 100 -7.27 7.55 -14.40
C ASP A 100 -6.05 8.12 -13.67
N VAL A 101 -6.14 9.33 -13.11
CA VAL A 101 -5.08 9.89 -12.26
C VAL A 101 -4.83 9.00 -11.04
N ARG A 102 -5.89 8.53 -10.37
CA ARG A 102 -5.79 7.62 -9.24
C ARG A 102 -5.16 6.28 -9.64
N LEU A 103 -5.59 5.69 -10.75
CA LEU A 103 -5.02 4.43 -11.26
C LEU A 103 -3.54 4.58 -11.63
N ALA A 104 -3.13 5.73 -12.17
CA ALA A 104 -1.72 6.03 -12.41
C ALA A 104 -0.90 6.06 -11.11
N LEU A 105 -1.46 6.59 -10.01
CA LEU A 105 -0.83 6.55 -8.69
C LEU A 105 -0.77 5.13 -8.13
N ILE A 106 -1.83 4.34 -8.25
CA ILE A 106 -1.85 2.92 -7.85
C ILE A 106 -0.76 2.15 -8.59
N ARG A 107 -0.62 2.35 -9.90
CA ARG A 107 0.45 1.72 -10.69
C ARG A 107 1.84 2.09 -10.18
N LYS A 108 2.06 3.36 -9.79
CA LYS A 108 3.33 3.81 -9.20
C LYS A 108 3.61 3.16 -7.84
N ILE A 109 2.58 2.99 -7.00
CA ILE A 109 2.71 2.28 -5.72
C ILE A 109 3.11 0.82 -5.98
N HIS A 110 2.40 0.11 -6.88
CA HIS A 110 2.70 -1.28 -7.21
C HIS A 110 4.12 -1.43 -7.78
N TYR A 111 4.51 -0.56 -8.74
CA TYR A 111 5.85 -0.57 -9.28
C TYR A 111 6.91 -0.38 -8.19
N LYS A 112 6.75 0.65 -7.32
CA LYS A 112 7.69 0.88 -6.20
C LYS A 112 7.76 -0.33 -5.27
N THR A 113 6.62 -0.94 -4.94
CA THR A 113 6.57 -2.16 -4.10
C THR A 113 7.32 -3.33 -4.72
N CYS A 114 7.21 -3.52 -6.04
CA CYS A 114 7.88 -4.62 -6.74
C CYS A 114 9.40 -4.41 -6.90
N VAL A 115 9.86 -3.15 -7.01
CA VAL A 115 11.27 -2.87 -7.32
C VAL A 115 12.08 -2.39 -6.10
N MET A 116 11.45 -2.06 -4.97
CA MET A 116 12.19 -1.64 -3.78
C MET A 116 13.05 -2.78 -3.23
N SER A 117 14.15 -2.42 -2.60
CA SER A 117 15.09 -3.36 -1.99
C SER A 117 14.45 -4.23 -0.91
N TYR A 118 14.98 -5.44 -0.76
CA TYR A 118 14.47 -6.42 0.19
C TYR A 118 14.42 -5.90 1.65
N PRO A 119 15.42 -5.16 2.17
CA PRO A 119 15.35 -4.58 3.50
C PRO A 119 14.17 -3.63 3.69
N LEU A 120 13.83 -2.82 2.68
CA LEU A 120 12.67 -1.93 2.73
C LEU A 120 11.35 -2.72 2.74
N SER A 121 11.30 -3.84 2.03
CA SER A 121 10.10 -4.69 1.98
C SER A 121 9.82 -5.45 3.30
N GLU A 122 10.81 -5.61 4.16
CA GLU A 122 10.66 -6.23 5.50
C GLU A 122 10.57 -5.18 6.64
N ASP A 123 10.82 -3.89 6.37
CA ASP A 123 10.81 -2.83 7.40
C ASP A 123 9.36 -2.50 7.82
N PRO A 124 9.01 -2.67 9.12
CA PRO A 124 7.66 -2.39 9.61
C PRO A 124 7.21 -0.93 9.44
N GLU A 125 8.13 0.05 9.47
CA GLU A 125 7.80 1.46 9.24
C GLU A 125 7.48 1.69 7.77
N VAL A 126 8.22 1.08 6.85
CA VAL A 126 7.98 1.15 5.40
C VAL A 126 6.69 0.43 5.03
N LEU A 127 6.43 -0.75 5.60
CA LEU A 127 5.17 -1.48 5.39
C LEU A 127 3.95 -0.67 5.86
N LYS A 128 4.06 0.00 7.01
CA LYS A 128 3.02 0.92 7.49
C LYS A 128 2.81 2.10 6.55
N LEU A 129 3.90 2.67 6.03
CA LEU A 129 3.84 3.78 5.08
C LEU A 129 3.22 3.34 3.75
N GLN A 130 3.56 2.15 3.27
CA GLN A 130 2.96 1.52 2.09
C GLN A 130 1.46 1.31 2.27
N GLU A 131 1.02 0.76 3.41
CA GLU A 131 -0.40 0.56 3.72
C GLU A 131 -1.15 1.90 3.69
N GLN A 132 -0.58 2.96 4.28
CA GLN A 132 -1.18 4.30 4.24
C GLN A 132 -1.22 4.87 2.82
N ALA A 133 -0.20 4.65 2.00
CA ALA A 133 -0.18 5.06 0.60
C ALA A 133 -1.28 4.35 -0.22
N VAL A 134 -1.45 3.04 -0.01
CA VAL A 134 -2.55 2.27 -0.63
C VAL A 134 -3.91 2.81 -0.18
N ARG A 135 -4.11 3.05 1.12
CA ARG A 135 -5.36 3.62 1.65
C ARG A 135 -5.71 4.97 1.04
N ALA A 136 -4.72 5.81 0.71
CA ALA A 136 -4.93 7.10 0.05
C ALA A 136 -5.43 6.97 -1.41
N THR A 137 -5.46 5.75 -1.98
CA THR A 137 -5.85 5.49 -3.38
C THR A 137 -6.95 4.45 -3.55
N ILE A 138 -7.51 3.90 -2.46
CA ILE A 138 -8.40 2.69 -2.48
C ILE A 138 -9.71 2.93 -3.22
N ASN A 139 -10.30 4.14 -3.12
CA ASN A 139 -11.60 4.46 -3.70
C ASN A 139 -11.73 5.95 -4.04
N ASN A 140 -12.86 6.35 -4.59
CA ASN A 140 -13.16 7.71 -5.00
C ASN A 140 -13.34 8.73 -3.86
N ARG A 141 -13.41 8.29 -2.61
CA ARG A 141 -13.49 9.15 -1.42
C ARG A 141 -12.13 9.42 -0.78
N CYS A 142 -11.08 8.74 -1.26
CA CYS A 142 -9.72 8.92 -0.76
C CYS A 142 -9.06 10.17 -1.35
N ALA A 143 -8.02 10.66 -0.67
CA ALA A 143 -7.37 11.92 -0.99
C ALA A 143 -6.91 12.07 -2.44
N SER A 144 -6.49 10.98 -3.11
CA SER A 144 -6.04 11.00 -4.51
C SER A 144 -7.10 11.39 -5.54
N GLU A 145 -8.39 11.20 -5.21
CA GLU A 145 -9.52 11.57 -6.09
C GLU A 145 -10.41 12.64 -5.48
N ALA A 146 -10.73 12.54 -4.18
CA ALA A 146 -11.61 13.49 -3.50
C ALA A 146 -11.04 14.92 -3.49
N LEU A 147 -9.69 15.07 -3.51
CA LEU A 147 -9.01 16.34 -3.58
C LEU A 147 -9.58 17.25 -4.71
N TRP A 148 -9.79 16.72 -5.90
CA TRP A 148 -10.27 17.46 -7.05
C TRP A 148 -11.71 17.98 -6.90
N VAL A 149 -12.54 17.20 -6.19
CA VAL A 149 -13.92 17.58 -5.88
C VAL A 149 -13.96 18.66 -4.83
N ASP A 150 -13.15 18.52 -3.78
CA ASP A 150 -13.15 19.47 -2.66
C ASP A 150 -12.39 20.76 -3.02
N GLU A 151 -11.38 20.68 -3.91
CA GLU A 151 -10.77 21.86 -4.55
C GLU A 151 -11.81 22.65 -5.36
N GLN A 152 -12.62 21.99 -6.16
CA GLN A 152 -13.69 22.62 -6.93
C GLN A 152 -14.72 23.29 -6.00
N LYS A 153 -15.11 22.65 -4.89
CA LYS A 153 -16.02 23.26 -3.90
C LYS A 153 -15.39 24.49 -3.24
N PHE A 154 -14.11 24.40 -2.86
CA PHE A 154 -13.36 25.52 -2.32
C PHE A 154 -13.33 26.71 -3.30
N LEU A 155 -13.03 26.45 -4.57
CA LEU A 155 -13.03 27.49 -5.61
C LEU A 155 -14.41 28.10 -5.79
N THR A 156 -15.48 27.31 -5.82
CA THR A 156 -16.87 27.76 -5.89
C THR A 156 -17.19 28.69 -4.72
N ALA A 157 -16.88 28.26 -3.50
CA ALA A 157 -17.13 29.05 -2.31
C ALA A 157 -16.31 30.35 -2.32
N ALA A 158 -15.05 30.32 -2.72
CA ALA A 158 -14.20 31.52 -2.79
C ALA A 158 -14.68 32.54 -3.83
N LEU A 159 -15.04 32.08 -5.04
CA LEU A 159 -15.56 32.93 -6.10
C LEU A 159 -16.90 33.57 -5.69
N SER A 160 -17.84 32.78 -5.19
CA SER A 160 -19.13 33.24 -4.74
C SER A 160 -19.01 34.21 -3.56
N PHE A 161 -18.11 33.91 -2.60
CA PHE A 161 -17.84 34.78 -1.46
C PHE A 161 -17.39 36.18 -1.88
N VAL A 162 -16.47 36.28 -2.85
CA VAL A 162 -16.02 37.59 -3.36
C VAL A 162 -17.19 38.40 -3.92
N VAL A 163 -18.08 37.76 -4.69
CA VAL A 163 -19.25 38.46 -5.25
C VAL A 163 -20.21 38.91 -4.16
N TYR A 164 -20.55 38.05 -3.21
CA TYR A 164 -21.45 38.41 -2.10
C TYR A 164 -20.84 39.46 -1.17
N LEU A 165 -19.53 39.44 -0.95
CA LEU A 165 -18.82 40.49 -0.24
C LEU A 165 -18.98 41.83 -0.95
N LEU A 166 -18.76 41.89 -2.27
CA LEU A 166 -18.92 43.12 -3.05
C LEU A 166 -20.36 43.63 -3.03
N LEU A 167 -21.36 42.76 -3.11
CA LEU A 167 -22.78 43.15 -3.01
C LEU A 167 -23.11 43.77 -1.66
N LEU A 168 -22.57 43.24 -0.57
CA LEU A 168 -22.85 43.71 0.80
C LEU A 168 -22.01 44.92 1.23
N THR A 169 -20.88 45.25 0.57
CA THR A 169 -20.06 46.43 0.90
C THR A 169 -20.79 47.73 0.71
N ASN A 170 -21.74 47.79 -0.25
CA ASN A 170 -22.54 48.98 -0.53
C ASN A 170 -23.65 49.24 0.51
N THR A 171 -23.94 48.25 1.39
CA THR A 171 -25.01 48.39 2.40
C THR A 171 -24.52 48.98 3.71
N SER A 172 -23.68 48.26 4.45
CA SER A 172 -23.14 48.73 5.73
C SER A 172 -21.89 47.92 6.14
N VAL A 173 -20.80 48.63 6.38
CA VAL A 173 -19.53 48.01 6.91
C VAL A 173 -19.76 47.33 8.27
N TRP A 174 -20.64 47.89 9.11
CA TRP A 174 -20.99 47.32 10.42
C TRP A 174 -21.75 46.00 10.30
N LEU A 175 -22.60 45.84 9.31
CA LEU A 175 -23.29 44.60 9.01
C LEU A 175 -22.27 43.50 8.61
N LEU A 176 -21.36 43.83 7.70
CA LEU A 176 -20.29 42.90 7.28
C LEU A 176 -19.38 42.49 8.44
N ALA A 177 -19.00 43.45 9.31
CA ALA A 177 -18.21 43.16 10.48
C ALA A 177 -18.92 42.18 11.44
N ALA A 178 -20.22 42.42 11.71
CA ALA A 178 -21.04 41.55 12.54
C ALA A 178 -21.19 40.16 11.95
N LEU A 179 -21.45 40.03 10.64
CA LEU A 179 -21.53 38.74 9.93
C LEU A 179 -20.21 37.99 9.97
N THR A 180 -19.10 38.67 9.72
CA THR A 180 -17.77 38.03 9.73
C THR A 180 -17.38 37.58 11.12
N VAL A 181 -17.61 38.38 12.17
CA VAL A 181 -17.28 38.01 13.57
C VAL A 181 -18.12 36.83 14.04
N THR A 182 -19.44 36.84 13.76
CA THR A 182 -20.33 35.71 14.15
C THR A 182 -20.00 34.44 13.42
N THR A 183 -19.66 34.49 12.13
CA THR A 183 -19.22 33.32 11.36
C THR A 183 -17.84 32.82 11.81
N ALA A 184 -16.91 33.71 12.14
CA ALA A 184 -15.64 33.32 12.72
C ALA A 184 -15.83 32.64 14.09
N ALA A 185 -16.70 33.13 14.94
CA ALA A 185 -17.02 32.48 16.22
C ALA A 185 -17.59 31.08 16.03
N GLU A 186 -18.54 30.92 15.10
CA GLU A 186 -19.09 29.62 14.67
C GLU A 186 -17.97 28.64 14.21
N TYR A 187 -17.07 29.12 13.35
CA TYR A 187 -15.93 28.31 12.90
C TYR A 187 -15.04 27.85 14.06
N PHE A 188 -14.71 28.74 15.02
CA PHE A 188 -13.88 28.35 16.16
C PHE A 188 -14.58 27.35 17.09
N VAL A 189 -15.89 27.42 17.24
CA VAL A 189 -16.69 26.43 17.98
C VAL A 189 -16.62 25.08 17.25
N ASN A 190 -16.93 25.07 15.96
CA ASN A 190 -16.90 23.89 15.11
C ASN A 190 -15.50 23.27 15.04
N ARG A 191 -14.46 24.08 14.98
CA ARG A 191 -13.07 23.61 15.02
C ARG A 191 -12.73 22.86 16.32
N ARG A 192 -13.14 23.37 17.49
CA ARG A 192 -12.89 22.71 18.78
C ARG A 192 -13.53 21.33 18.86
N ILE A 193 -14.63 21.13 18.19
CA ILE A 193 -15.38 19.88 18.17
C ILE A 193 -14.78 18.91 17.17
N ASN A 194 -14.42 19.39 15.98
CA ASN A 194 -13.65 18.59 15.02
C ASN A 194 -12.29 18.12 15.59
N GLU A 195 -11.66 18.92 16.47
CA GLU A 195 -10.48 18.52 17.22
C GLU A 195 -10.78 17.36 18.20
N TRP A 196 -12.02 17.18 18.67
CA TRP A 196 -12.41 16.02 19.48
C TRP A 196 -12.26 14.74 18.68
N GLY A 197 -12.76 14.67 17.47
CA GLY A 197 -12.63 13.52 16.57
C GLY A 197 -11.14 13.22 16.28
N TYR A 198 -10.33 14.24 16.07
CA TYR A 198 -8.89 14.07 15.88
C TYR A 198 -8.17 13.52 17.12
N ARG A 199 -8.52 14.01 18.32
CA ARG A 199 -7.90 13.53 19.59
C ARG A 199 -8.24 12.07 19.90
N HIS A 200 -9.42 11.58 19.46
CA HIS A 200 -9.88 10.21 19.69
C HIS A 200 -9.70 9.30 18.46
N ARG A 201 -8.99 9.77 17.44
CA ARG A 201 -8.73 9.02 16.21
C ARG A 201 -8.04 7.69 16.47
N ASP A 202 -7.06 7.67 17.38
CA ASP A 202 -6.30 6.46 17.69
C ASP A 202 -7.15 5.43 18.44
N GLU A 203 -8.09 5.89 19.28
CA GLU A 203 -9.10 5.03 19.93
C GLU A 203 -10.04 4.40 18.89
N ALA A 204 -10.55 5.21 17.95
CA ALA A 204 -11.39 4.72 16.85
C ALA A 204 -10.65 3.71 15.98
N ALA A 205 -9.43 4.03 15.55
CA ALA A 205 -8.61 3.16 14.70
C ALA A 205 -8.26 1.83 15.40
N ALA A 206 -8.02 1.84 16.71
CA ALA A 206 -7.77 0.63 17.49
C ALA A 206 -9.01 -0.28 17.57
N LEU A 207 -10.19 0.31 17.71
CA LEU A 207 -11.46 -0.44 17.73
C LEU A 207 -11.79 -1.02 16.35
N GLU A 208 -11.63 -0.25 15.28
CA GLU A 208 -11.82 -0.70 13.90
C GLU A 208 -10.84 -1.84 13.56
N LYS A 209 -9.55 -1.66 13.82
CA LYS A 209 -8.55 -2.71 13.61
C LYS A 209 -8.86 -4.01 14.34
N LYS A 210 -9.40 -3.92 15.55
CA LYS A 210 -9.80 -5.09 16.33
C LYS A 210 -11.02 -5.77 15.72
N MET A 211 -11.99 -5.01 15.23
CA MET A 211 -13.18 -5.53 14.55
C MET A 211 -12.80 -6.23 13.24
N ASP A 212 -11.97 -5.59 12.42
CA ASP A 212 -11.47 -6.15 11.17
C ASP A 212 -10.72 -7.46 11.42
N TYR A 213 -9.81 -7.48 12.41
CA TYR A 213 -9.08 -8.69 12.78
C TYR A 213 -10.01 -9.87 13.13
N VAL A 214 -11.03 -9.64 13.96
CA VAL A 214 -11.99 -10.70 14.34
C VAL A 214 -12.79 -11.16 13.13
N SER A 215 -13.25 -10.24 12.30
CA SER A 215 -14.00 -10.52 11.07
C SER A 215 -13.18 -11.32 10.07
N ASP A 216 -11.92 -10.94 9.84
CA ASP A 216 -11.01 -11.64 8.93
C ASP A 216 -10.69 -13.05 9.42
N LYS A 217 -10.47 -13.21 10.75
CA LYS A 217 -10.23 -14.53 11.33
C LYS A 217 -11.46 -15.43 11.25
N ALA A 218 -12.65 -14.89 11.44
CA ALA A 218 -13.89 -15.64 11.29
C ALA A 218 -14.15 -16.11 9.83
N ARG A 219 -13.68 -15.36 8.85
CA ARG A 219 -13.78 -15.69 7.41
C ARG A 219 -12.64 -16.56 6.89
N SER A 220 -11.56 -16.70 7.66
CA SER A 220 -10.35 -17.43 7.22
C SER A 220 -10.64 -18.91 6.99
N THR A 221 -10.41 -19.39 5.78
CA THR A 221 -10.48 -20.82 5.41
C THR A 221 -9.47 -21.65 6.19
N VAL A 222 -8.27 -21.08 6.44
CA VAL A 222 -7.19 -21.72 7.20
C VAL A 222 -7.62 -22.02 8.64
N LEU A 223 -8.30 -21.06 9.31
CA LEU A 223 -8.81 -21.23 10.67
C LEU A 223 -10.11 -22.05 10.71
N GLY A 224 -10.73 -22.31 9.59
CA GLY A 224 -12.03 -22.98 9.52
C GLY A 224 -12.08 -24.34 10.23
N LYS A 225 -11.01 -25.13 10.16
CA LYS A 225 -10.86 -26.43 10.87
C LYS A 225 -10.72 -26.22 12.38
N ASP A 226 -9.90 -25.26 12.80
CA ASP A 226 -9.63 -25.00 14.22
C ASP A 226 -10.88 -24.46 14.94
N ILE A 227 -11.61 -23.54 14.28
CA ILE A 227 -12.89 -23.02 14.78
C ILE A 227 -13.87 -24.17 15.10
N ARG A 228 -13.93 -25.21 14.25
CA ARG A 228 -14.83 -26.36 14.41
C ARG A 228 -14.34 -27.34 15.46
N ILE A 229 -13.08 -27.75 15.40
CA ILE A 229 -12.50 -28.76 16.30
C ILE A 229 -12.42 -28.23 17.74
N PHE A 230 -11.99 -26.99 17.91
CA PHE A 230 -11.85 -26.39 19.24
C PHE A 230 -13.11 -25.64 19.70
N GLY A 231 -14.21 -25.66 18.92
CA GLY A 231 -15.46 -25.01 19.31
C GLY A 231 -15.30 -23.50 19.54
N MET A 232 -14.48 -22.81 18.75
CA MET A 232 -14.10 -21.40 18.97
C MET A 232 -15.21 -20.39 18.66
N ARG A 233 -16.34 -20.82 18.07
CA ARG A 233 -17.45 -19.94 17.69
C ARG A 233 -17.94 -19.04 18.84
N PRO A 234 -18.28 -19.57 20.05
CA PRO A 234 -18.79 -18.73 21.16
C PRO A 234 -17.77 -17.69 21.62
N TRP A 235 -16.47 -18.04 21.55
CA TRP A 235 -15.39 -17.11 21.89
C TRP A 235 -15.27 -15.98 20.86
N LEU A 236 -15.31 -16.29 19.56
CA LEU A 236 -15.27 -15.30 18.49
C LEU A 236 -16.48 -14.35 18.55
N GLU A 237 -17.69 -14.90 18.76
CA GLU A 237 -18.92 -14.12 18.94
C GLU A 237 -18.81 -13.19 20.16
N ALA A 238 -18.33 -13.69 21.29
CA ALA A 238 -18.15 -12.87 22.50
C ALA A 238 -17.14 -11.72 22.31
N VAL A 239 -16.04 -11.96 21.56
CA VAL A 239 -15.06 -10.91 21.24
C VAL A 239 -15.66 -9.90 20.27
N TYR A 240 -16.41 -10.35 19.26
CA TYR A 240 -17.11 -9.51 18.30
C TYR A 240 -18.10 -8.58 19.01
N ASP A 241 -19.01 -9.15 19.82
CA ASP A 241 -20.04 -8.41 20.55
C ASP A 241 -19.43 -7.41 21.55
N LYS A 242 -18.34 -7.79 22.23
CA LYS A 242 -17.63 -6.88 23.13
C LYS A 242 -17.02 -5.70 22.36
N THR A 243 -16.47 -5.97 21.19
CA THR A 243 -15.86 -4.93 20.36
C THR A 243 -16.92 -4.02 19.75
N LEU A 244 -18.03 -4.60 19.27
CA LEU A 244 -19.18 -3.85 18.75
C LEU A 244 -19.76 -2.90 19.81
N ARG A 245 -20.02 -3.38 21.03
CA ARG A 245 -20.48 -2.53 22.14
C ARG A 245 -19.52 -1.38 22.47
N ALA A 246 -18.20 -1.62 22.32
CA ALA A 246 -17.21 -0.56 22.53
C ALA A 246 -17.23 0.49 21.39
N ILE A 247 -17.46 0.05 20.16
CA ILE A 247 -17.67 0.92 19.00
C ILE A 247 -18.94 1.75 19.17
N ASP A 248 -20.05 1.11 19.54
CA ASP A 248 -21.34 1.79 19.77
C ASP A 248 -21.22 2.87 20.86
N ALA A 249 -20.57 2.56 21.97
CA ALA A 249 -20.33 3.53 23.05
C ALA A 249 -19.43 4.69 22.59
N PHE A 250 -18.45 4.41 21.72
CA PHE A 250 -17.60 5.46 21.11
C PHE A 250 -18.41 6.34 20.16
N VAL A 251 -19.19 5.74 19.28
CA VAL A 251 -20.08 6.45 18.35
C VAL A 251 -21.09 7.30 19.10
N GLU A 252 -21.73 6.77 20.14
CA GLU A 252 -22.68 7.54 20.96
C GLU A 252 -22.01 8.77 21.61
N ARG A 253 -20.79 8.62 22.17
CA ARG A 253 -20.03 9.77 22.70
C ARG A 253 -19.75 10.81 21.61
N ARG A 254 -19.36 10.38 20.41
CA ARG A 254 -19.11 11.23 19.27
C ARG A 254 -20.38 11.99 18.84
N GLU A 255 -21.47 11.26 18.63
CA GLU A 255 -22.73 11.86 18.17
C GLU A 255 -23.31 12.84 19.19
N ARG A 256 -23.12 12.59 20.48
CA ARG A 256 -23.53 13.54 21.55
C ARG A 256 -22.76 14.86 21.47
N VAL A 257 -21.47 14.78 21.14
CA VAL A 257 -20.63 15.98 20.93
C VAL A 257 -21.08 16.72 19.68
N TYR A 258 -21.32 16.04 18.57
CA TYR A 258 -21.81 16.65 17.33
C TYR A 258 -23.21 17.24 17.45
N PHE A 259 -24.09 16.61 18.21
CA PHE A 259 -25.43 17.14 18.48
C PHE A 259 -25.36 18.53 19.12
N TRP A 260 -24.57 18.70 20.18
CA TRP A 260 -24.42 20.01 20.81
C TRP A 260 -23.80 21.05 19.91
N THR A 261 -22.93 20.63 18.99
CA THR A 261 -22.41 21.53 17.95
C THR A 261 -23.52 22.07 17.08
N ASN A 262 -24.35 21.18 16.55
CA ASN A 262 -25.46 21.56 15.68
C ASN A 262 -26.45 22.48 16.39
N VAL A 263 -26.68 22.28 17.69
CA VAL A 263 -27.53 23.18 18.51
C VAL A 263 -26.89 24.56 18.64
N ILE A 264 -25.59 24.65 18.96
CA ILE A 264 -24.87 25.93 19.07
C ILE A 264 -24.88 26.65 17.73
N ASP A 265 -24.62 25.92 16.64
CA ASP A 265 -24.63 26.46 15.27
C ASP A 265 -25.99 27.06 14.89
N ALA A 266 -27.07 26.32 15.18
CA ALA A 266 -28.44 26.82 14.95
C ALA A 266 -28.73 28.10 15.76
N VAL A 267 -28.29 28.17 17.02
CA VAL A 267 -28.48 29.37 17.86
C VAL A 267 -27.66 30.55 17.31
N LEU A 268 -26.38 30.33 16.98
CA LEU A 268 -25.51 31.38 16.41
C LEU A 268 -26.06 31.88 15.07
N THR A 269 -26.56 30.98 14.23
CA THR A 269 -27.22 31.32 12.95
C THR A 269 -28.47 32.13 13.17
N ALA A 270 -29.33 31.77 14.12
CA ALA A 270 -30.54 32.52 14.45
C ALA A 270 -30.22 33.96 14.97
N VAL A 271 -29.23 34.06 15.88
CA VAL A 271 -28.76 35.37 16.39
C VAL A 271 -28.19 36.22 15.25
N ARG A 272 -27.34 35.68 14.42
CA ARG A 272 -26.73 36.34 13.29
C ARG A 272 -27.78 36.89 12.31
N ASN A 273 -28.67 36.01 11.87
CA ASN A 273 -29.73 36.37 10.93
C ASN A 273 -30.69 37.39 11.54
N GLY A 274 -31.05 37.25 12.82
CA GLY A 274 -31.87 38.18 13.54
C GLY A 274 -31.27 39.60 13.61
N LEU A 275 -29.97 39.69 13.92
CA LEU A 275 -29.24 40.97 13.92
C LEU A 275 -29.17 41.56 12.51
N ALA A 276 -28.85 40.76 11.49
CA ALA A 276 -28.76 41.22 10.13
C ALA A 276 -30.11 41.75 9.63
N TYR A 277 -31.20 41.04 9.87
CA TYR A 277 -32.54 41.44 9.45
C TYR A 277 -33.03 42.67 10.20
N TYR A 278 -32.71 42.78 11.49
CA TYR A 278 -33.01 44.00 12.24
C TYR A 278 -32.33 45.22 11.65
N PHE A 279 -31.04 45.11 11.28
CA PHE A 279 -30.31 46.22 10.63
C PHE A 279 -30.89 46.57 9.28
N LEU A 280 -31.19 45.59 8.42
CA LEU A 280 -31.75 45.81 7.10
C LEU A 280 -33.15 46.46 7.17
N LEU A 281 -34.03 45.97 8.04
CA LEU A 281 -35.36 46.51 8.26
C LEU A 281 -35.31 47.97 8.76
N ARG A 282 -34.44 48.27 9.74
CA ARG A 282 -34.24 49.63 10.22
C ARG A 282 -33.80 50.59 9.10
N GLN A 283 -32.89 50.16 8.23
CA GLN A 283 -32.38 50.94 7.12
C GLN A 283 -33.47 51.19 6.06
N THR A 284 -34.26 50.17 5.74
CA THR A 284 -35.39 50.27 4.79
C THR A 284 -36.48 51.20 5.30
N LEU A 285 -36.87 51.07 6.57
CA LEU A 285 -37.89 51.91 7.20
C LEU A 285 -37.43 53.39 7.34
N ALA A 286 -36.12 53.63 7.42
CA ALA A 286 -35.56 54.97 7.40
C ALA A 286 -35.51 55.60 5.97
N GLY A 287 -36.05 54.92 4.95
CA GLY A 287 -36.08 55.38 3.57
C GLY A 287 -34.76 55.34 2.82
N GLY A 288 -33.76 54.65 3.37
CA GLY A 288 -32.42 54.56 2.78
C GLY A 288 -32.24 53.36 1.81
N MET A 289 -33.27 52.53 1.58
CA MET A 289 -33.17 51.31 0.76
C MET A 289 -34.51 50.98 0.12
N GLY A 290 -34.54 50.66 -1.20
CA GLY A 290 -35.72 50.15 -1.91
C GLY A 290 -36.05 48.70 -1.54
N ALA A 291 -37.22 48.21 -1.90
CA ALA A 291 -37.64 46.84 -1.61
C ALA A 291 -36.83 45.81 -2.40
N GLY A 292 -36.42 46.14 -3.64
CA GLY A 292 -35.53 45.30 -4.43
C GLY A 292 -34.15 45.14 -3.77
N ASP A 293 -33.56 46.25 -3.28
CA ASP A 293 -32.27 46.24 -2.59
C ASP A 293 -32.35 45.53 -1.24
N PHE A 294 -33.47 45.72 -0.51
CA PHE A 294 -33.72 44.97 0.72
C PHE A 294 -33.71 43.44 0.48
N LEU A 295 -34.45 42.98 -0.54
CA LEU A 295 -34.55 41.56 -0.89
C LEU A 295 -33.19 41.00 -1.32
N LEU A 296 -32.41 41.79 -2.08
CA LEU A 296 -31.05 41.41 -2.47
C LEU A 296 -30.14 41.20 -1.25
N CYS A 297 -30.12 42.21 -0.36
CA CYS A 297 -29.28 42.13 0.84
C CYS A 297 -29.73 41.06 1.81
N PHE A 298 -31.05 40.85 1.98
CA PHE A 298 -31.64 39.82 2.80
C PHE A 298 -31.17 38.42 2.36
N SER A 299 -31.24 38.15 1.04
CA SER A 299 -30.79 36.88 0.47
C SER A 299 -29.24 36.74 0.50
N ALA A 300 -28.53 37.84 0.25
CA ALA A 300 -27.08 37.87 0.23
C ALA A 300 -26.44 37.59 1.62
N VAL A 301 -27.10 37.98 2.73
CA VAL A 301 -26.61 37.69 4.10
C VAL A 301 -26.47 36.20 4.35
N GLY A 302 -27.49 35.42 4.01
CA GLY A 302 -27.44 33.95 4.14
C GLY A 302 -26.36 33.35 3.26
N ALA A 303 -26.34 33.70 1.97
CA ALA A 303 -25.39 33.23 1.00
C ALA A 303 -23.92 33.58 1.35
N TYR A 304 -23.64 34.80 1.79
CA TYR A 304 -22.31 35.24 2.25
C TYR A 304 -21.78 34.34 3.35
N THR A 305 -22.61 34.04 4.34
CA THR A 305 -22.21 33.21 5.49
C THR A 305 -21.96 31.76 5.09
N GLU A 306 -22.84 31.22 4.24
CA GLU A 306 -22.70 29.86 3.70
C GLU A 306 -21.36 29.70 2.96
N GLN A 307 -21.03 30.70 2.09
CA GLN A 307 -19.76 30.60 1.35
C GLN A 307 -18.54 30.77 2.25
N LEU A 308 -18.59 31.67 3.24
CA LEU A 308 -17.50 31.82 4.21
C LEU A 308 -17.27 30.53 5.01
N ASN A 309 -18.34 29.87 5.50
CA ASN A 309 -18.26 28.57 6.16
C ASN A 309 -17.77 27.49 5.19
N GLY A 310 -18.22 27.53 3.94
CA GLY A 310 -17.73 26.65 2.87
C GLY A 310 -16.21 26.74 2.68
N ILE A 311 -15.67 27.96 2.55
CA ILE A 311 -14.21 28.18 2.43
C ILE A 311 -13.47 27.58 3.61
N LEU A 312 -13.92 27.82 4.84
CA LEU A 312 -13.25 27.36 6.05
C LEU A 312 -13.30 25.83 6.19
N THR A 313 -14.43 25.23 5.86
CA THR A 313 -14.66 23.77 5.90
C THR A 313 -13.83 23.07 4.85
N GLU A 314 -13.89 23.54 3.59
CA GLU A 314 -13.14 22.92 2.50
C GLU A 314 -11.63 23.07 2.67
N LEU A 315 -11.17 24.23 3.19
CA LEU A 315 -9.75 24.39 3.54
C LEU A 315 -9.32 23.39 4.61
N GLY A 316 -10.16 23.09 5.59
CA GLY A 316 -9.93 22.04 6.58
C GLY A 316 -9.84 20.64 5.97
N THR A 317 -10.75 20.33 5.05
CA THR A 317 -10.79 19.07 4.29
C THR A 317 -9.56 18.90 3.40
N LEU A 318 -9.20 19.92 2.62
CA LEU A 318 -8.00 19.94 1.78
C LEU A 318 -6.71 19.76 2.60
N ARG A 319 -6.62 20.36 3.80
CA ARG A 319 -5.48 20.15 4.71
C ARG A 319 -5.40 18.72 5.18
N ARG A 320 -6.51 18.08 5.53
CA ARG A 320 -6.54 16.66 5.93
C ARG A 320 -6.11 15.75 4.79
N GLN A 321 -6.67 15.95 3.59
CA GLN A 321 -6.30 15.20 2.39
C GLN A 321 -4.83 15.39 2.03
N SER A 322 -4.31 16.61 2.20
CA SER A 322 -2.90 16.90 2.02
C SER A 322 -1.98 16.09 2.96
N LEU A 323 -2.42 15.75 4.17
CA LEU A 323 -1.67 14.87 5.06
C LEU A 323 -1.66 13.43 4.55
N GLU A 324 -2.77 12.94 4.01
CA GLU A 324 -2.85 11.61 3.39
C GLU A 324 -1.97 11.54 2.13
N LEU A 325 -1.99 12.58 1.29
CA LEU A 325 -1.10 12.69 0.13
C LEU A 325 0.38 12.84 0.52
N CYS A 326 0.68 13.42 1.69
CA CYS A 326 2.03 13.50 2.21
C CYS A 326 2.61 12.10 2.44
N THR A 327 1.85 11.19 3.06
CA THR A 327 2.27 9.81 3.30
C THR A 327 2.42 9.02 1.99
N LEU A 328 1.50 9.18 1.04
CA LEU A 328 1.60 8.60 -0.29
C LEU A 328 2.88 9.05 -1.00
N ARG A 329 3.16 10.36 -0.96
CA ARG A 329 4.33 10.95 -1.60
C ARG A 329 5.63 10.52 -0.90
N GLU A 330 5.64 10.46 0.43
CA GLU A 330 6.78 9.96 1.23
C GLU A 330 7.12 8.51 0.87
N PHE A 331 6.12 7.66 0.64
CA PHE A 331 6.34 6.29 0.18
C PHE A 331 6.93 6.25 -1.23
N LEU A 332 6.37 7.01 -2.18
CA LEU A 332 6.85 7.01 -3.56
C LEU A 332 8.25 7.61 -3.70
N GLU A 333 8.59 8.60 -2.86
CA GLU A 333 9.88 9.29 -2.84
C GLU A 333 10.86 8.67 -1.81
N LEU A 334 10.54 7.48 -1.25
CA LEU A 334 11.43 6.79 -0.32
C LEU A 334 12.77 6.48 -1.02
N PRO A 335 13.90 6.92 -0.46
CA PRO A 335 15.20 6.65 -1.05
C PRO A 335 15.50 5.15 -1.06
N GLU A 336 16.05 4.68 -2.16
CA GLU A 336 16.46 3.30 -2.34
C GLU A 336 17.92 3.15 -1.86
N PRO A 337 18.22 2.28 -0.87
CA PRO A 337 19.57 2.09 -0.37
C PRO A 337 20.46 1.34 -1.36
N PHE A 338 19.87 0.52 -2.25
CA PHE A 338 20.62 -0.26 -3.22
C PHE A 338 20.60 0.41 -4.60
N ARG A 339 21.59 0.09 -5.43
CA ARG A 339 21.64 0.49 -6.83
C ARG A 339 20.71 -0.42 -7.66
N MET A 340 19.41 -0.21 -7.56
CA MET A 340 18.41 -0.95 -8.32
C MET A 340 18.37 -0.50 -9.80
N GLU A 341 18.69 0.77 -10.04
CA GLU A 341 18.85 1.36 -11.36
C GLU A 341 20.26 1.95 -11.47
N GLY A 342 20.97 1.65 -12.55
CA GLY A 342 22.37 2.04 -12.72
C GLY A 342 23.34 1.13 -11.95
N GLY A 343 24.60 1.52 -11.81
CA GLY A 343 25.69 0.69 -11.29
C GLY A 343 26.50 0.04 -12.40
N LYS A 344 27.54 -0.71 -12.03
CA LYS A 344 28.31 -1.51 -12.97
C LYS A 344 27.47 -2.67 -13.48
N SER A 345 27.60 -3.00 -14.75
CA SER A 345 27.10 -4.25 -15.33
C SER A 345 27.90 -5.43 -14.76
N LEU A 346 27.29 -6.61 -14.77
CA LEU A 346 27.95 -7.82 -14.32
C LEU A 346 29.20 -8.12 -15.17
N PRO A 347 30.29 -8.65 -14.55
CA PRO A 347 31.46 -9.07 -15.30
C PRO A 347 31.08 -10.21 -16.25
N GLU A 348 31.48 -10.11 -17.52
CA GLU A 348 31.35 -11.21 -18.48
C GLU A 348 32.24 -12.39 -18.02
N CYS A 349 31.61 -13.54 -17.81
CA CYS A 349 32.30 -14.76 -17.44
C CYS A 349 32.11 -15.79 -18.56
N ALA A 350 33.17 -16.10 -19.30
CA ALA A 350 33.12 -16.97 -20.47
C ALA A 350 32.54 -18.37 -20.17
N ASP A 351 32.75 -18.87 -18.94
CA ASP A 351 32.29 -20.17 -18.49
C ASP A 351 31.00 -20.12 -17.67
N GLY A 352 30.39 -18.94 -17.49
CA GLY A 352 29.23 -18.74 -16.62
C GLY A 352 29.47 -19.09 -15.15
N LYS A 353 30.73 -19.14 -14.72
CA LYS A 353 31.14 -19.54 -13.36
C LYS A 353 31.62 -18.34 -12.57
N TYR A 354 30.98 -18.09 -11.44
CA TYR A 354 31.23 -16.93 -10.58
C TYR A 354 31.78 -17.39 -9.22
N GLU A 355 32.80 -16.67 -8.71
CA GLU A 355 33.27 -16.76 -7.34
C GLU A 355 32.49 -15.80 -6.46
N LEU A 356 31.97 -16.27 -5.34
CA LEU A 356 31.39 -15.45 -4.28
C LEU A 356 32.32 -15.46 -3.08
N ARG A 357 32.64 -14.27 -2.54
CA ARG A 357 33.54 -14.19 -1.39
C ARG A 357 33.00 -13.21 -0.35
N LEU A 358 33.00 -13.63 0.90
CA LEU A 358 32.73 -12.81 2.06
C LEU A 358 34.06 -12.52 2.75
N GLU A 359 34.33 -11.23 3.04
CA GLU A 359 35.52 -10.78 3.74
C GLU A 359 35.13 -10.08 5.02
N ASN A 360 35.45 -10.71 6.17
CA ASN A 360 35.18 -10.22 7.53
C ASN A 360 33.73 -9.72 7.69
N VAL A 361 32.76 -10.52 7.23
CA VAL A 361 31.35 -10.12 7.18
C VAL A 361 30.67 -10.31 8.53
N SER A 362 30.20 -9.22 9.12
CA SER A 362 29.25 -9.21 10.23
C SER A 362 27.91 -8.65 9.80
N PHE A 363 26.83 -9.18 10.37
CA PHE A 363 25.49 -8.73 10.00
C PHE A 363 24.55 -8.70 11.20
N ARG A 364 23.81 -7.57 11.29
CA ARG A 364 22.73 -7.35 12.24
C ARG A 364 21.46 -6.94 11.51
N TYR A 365 20.36 -7.59 11.83
CA TYR A 365 19.05 -7.18 11.31
C TYR A 365 18.65 -5.80 11.85
N PRO A 366 17.92 -4.98 11.06
CA PRO A 366 17.39 -3.71 11.52
C PRO A 366 16.59 -3.87 12.83
N GLY A 367 16.92 -3.08 13.85
CA GLY A 367 16.24 -3.14 15.15
C GLY A 367 16.70 -4.25 16.11
N ALA A 368 17.59 -5.16 15.68
CA ALA A 368 18.18 -6.16 16.58
C ALA A 368 19.29 -5.55 17.46
N GLU A 369 19.45 -6.09 18.68
CA GLU A 369 20.50 -5.64 19.63
C GLU A 369 21.85 -6.33 19.38
N ALA A 370 21.85 -7.53 18.81
CA ALA A 370 23.06 -8.33 18.58
C ALA A 370 23.20 -8.70 17.10
N ASP A 371 24.44 -8.96 16.69
CA ASP A 371 24.75 -9.49 15.36
C ASP A 371 24.26 -10.93 15.24
N THR A 372 23.81 -11.27 14.04
CA THR A 372 23.42 -12.65 13.68
C THR A 372 24.59 -13.42 13.10
N LEU A 373 25.50 -12.72 12.42
CA LEU A 373 26.75 -13.26 11.90
C LEU A 373 27.92 -12.38 12.34
N HIS A 374 29.06 -12.98 12.65
CA HIS A 374 30.23 -12.32 13.21
C HIS A 374 31.50 -12.71 12.43
N GLY A 375 32.13 -11.75 11.73
CA GLY A 375 33.45 -11.89 11.13
C GLY A 375 33.56 -13.11 10.20
N ILE A 376 32.58 -13.32 9.31
CA ILE A 376 32.56 -14.46 8.39
C ILE A 376 33.55 -14.21 7.25
N ASP A 377 34.53 -15.10 7.12
CA ASP A 377 35.39 -15.22 5.94
C ASP A 377 35.04 -16.52 5.20
N LEU A 378 34.57 -16.39 3.97
CA LEU A 378 34.11 -17.51 3.15
C LEU A 378 34.36 -17.22 1.68
N THR A 379 34.96 -18.16 0.97
CA THR A 379 35.01 -18.18 -0.49
C THR A 379 34.21 -19.37 -1.01
N VAL A 380 33.26 -19.14 -1.87
CA VAL A 380 32.54 -20.16 -2.65
C VAL A 380 33.15 -20.18 -4.04
N HIS A 381 33.82 -21.27 -4.34
CA HIS A 381 34.56 -21.40 -5.61
C HIS A 381 33.63 -21.64 -6.81
N PRO A 382 34.03 -21.24 -8.01
CA PRO A 382 33.26 -21.53 -9.22
C PRO A 382 32.99 -23.03 -9.42
N GLY A 383 31.72 -23.40 -9.53
CA GLY A 383 31.29 -24.80 -9.70
C GLY A 383 31.29 -25.65 -8.41
N GLU A 384 31.58 -25.06 -7.26
CA GLU A 384 31.57 -25.73 -5.96
C GLU A 384 30.12 -25.98 -5.46
N ARG A 385 29.91 -27.17 -4.87
CA ARG A 385 28.71 -27.53 -4.12
C ARG A 385 28.98 -27.37 -2.62
N LEU A 386 28.51 -26.27 -2.06
CA LEU A 386 28.70 -25.93 -0.66
C LEU A 386 27.45 -26.28 0.16
N ALA A 387 27.57 -27.07 1.22
CA ALA A 387 26.52 -27.25 2.19
C ALA A 387 26.71 -26.31 3.38
N VAL A 388 25.62 -25.72 3.88
CA VAL A 388 25.59 -24.90 5.11
C VAL A 388 24.68 -25.58 6.12
N VAL A 389 25.25 -26.01 7.22
CA VAL A 389 24.56 -26.77 8.29
C VAL A 389 24.70 -26.05 9.63
N GLY A 390 23.85 -26.40 10.59
CA GLY A 390 23.87 -25.83 11.94
C GLY A 390 22.49 -25.87 12.58
N LEU A 391 22.41 -25.54 13.85
CA LEU A 391 21.16 -25.48 14.59
C LEU A 391 20.25 -24.36 14.08
N ASN A 392 18.96 -24.42 14.47
CA ASN A 392 18.01 -23.35 14.16
C ASN A 392 18.47 -22.04 14.83
N GLY A 393 18.40 -20.93 14.07
CA GLY A 393 18.87 -19.63 14.53
C GLY A 393 20.39 -19.38 14.43
N ALA A 394 21.19 -20.35 13.94
CA ALA A 394 22.64 -20.19 13.81
C ALA A 394 23.10 -19.17 12.75
N GLY A 395 22.21 -18.67 11.89
CA GLY A 395 22.54 -17.68 10.86
C GLY A 395 22.62 -18.21 9.42
N LYS A 396 22.24 -19.48 9.16
CA LYS A 396 22.32 -20.13 7.83
C LYS A 396 21.56 -19.35 6.73
N THR A 397 20.28 -19.08 6.94
CA THR A 397 19.45 -18.33 5.99
C THR A 397 19.94 -16.88 5.85
N THR A 398 20.50 -16.30 6.92
CA THR A 398 21.10 -14.96 6.88
C THR A 398 22.34 -14.93 5.98
N LEU A 399 23.21 -15.94 6.06
CA LEU A 399 24.36 -16.08 5.17
C LEU A 399 23.92 -16.13 3.70
N VAL A 400 22.90 -16.92 3.37
CA VAL A 400 22.37 -17.01 2.01
C VAL A 400 21.75 -15.69 1.56
N LYS A 401 21.00 -14.99 2.43
CA LYS A 401 20.46 -13.66 2.12
C LYS A 401 21.54 -12.63 1.78
N LEU A 402 22.69 -12.70 2.43
CA LEU A 402 23.86 -11.86 2.12
C LEU A 402 24.52 -12.25 0.81
N LEU A 403 24.71 -13.54 0.54
CA LEU A 403 25.23 -14.04 -0.73
C LEU A 403 24.35 -13.65 -1.91
N CYS A 404 23.02 -13.71 -1.76
CA CYS A 404 22.07 -13.25 -2.77
C CYS A 404 22.04 -11.72 -2.93
N GLY A 405 22.65 -10.97 -2.01
CA GLY A 405 22.55 -9.53 -1.98
C GLY A 405 21.17 -9.01 -1.59
N PHE A 406 20.35 -9.76 -0.85
CA PHE A 406 19.11 -9.26 -0.26
C PHE A 406 19.39 -8.27 0.87
N TYR A 407 20.52 -8.40 1.53
CA TYR A 407 21.06 -7.45 2.50
C TYR A 407 22.50 -7.13 2.17
N ASP A 408 22.95 -5.94 2.52
CA ASP A 408 24.37 -5.61 2.62
C ASP A 408 24.86 -5.93 4.04
N PRO A 409 26.10 -6.37 4.20
CA PRO A 409 26.67 -6.62 5.52
C PRO A 409 26.76 -5.33 6.33
N THR A 410 26.64 -5.45 7.68
CA THR A 410 26.84 -4.33 8.60
C THR A 410 28.33 -3.94 8.63
N GLU A 411 29.22 -4.94 8.60
CA GLU A 411 30.67 -4.78 8.50
C GLU A 411 31.22 -5.78 7.48
N GLY A 412 32.34 -5.43 6.86
CA GLY A 412 32.95 -6.24 5.81
C GLY A 412 32.30 -6.03 4.45
N ARG A 413 32.48 -6.99 3.54
CA ARG A 413 32.00 -6.90 2.16
C ARG A 413 31.73 -8.27 1.55
N VAL A 414 30.78 -8.31 0.64
CA VAL A 414 30.49 -9.46 -0.23
C VAL A 414 31.00 -9.12 -1.62
N LEU A 415 31.79 -10.01 -2.19
CA LEU A 415 32.47 -9.82 -3.47
C LEU A 415 31.97 -10.85 -4.50
N LEU A 416 31.79 -10.39 -5.73
CA LEU A 416 31.59 -11.20 -6.93
C LEU A 416 32.86 -11.08 -7.81
N ASN A 417 33.58 -12.19 -8.02
CA ASN A 417 34.84 -12.18 -8.76
C ASN A 417 35.85 -11.12 -8.27
N GLY A 418 35.87 -10.86 -6.95
CA GLY A 418 36.75 -9.88 -6.30
C GLY A 418 36.25 -8.44 -6.29
N GLU A 419 35.09 -8.12 -6.90
CA GLU A 419 34.46 -6.79 -6.85
C GLU A 419 33.28 -6.77 -5.90
N ASP A 420 33.11 -5.65 -5.17
CA ASP A 420 32.03 -5.48 -4.19
C ASP A 420 30.66 -5.45 -4.85
N ILE A 421 29.71 -6.30 -4.35
CA ILE A 421 28.37 -6.40 -4.93
C ILE A 421 27.57 -5.09 -4.86
N ARG A 422 27.94 -4.15 -3.99
CA ARG A 422 27.33 -2.82 -3.87
C ARG A 422 27.61 -1.91 -5.06
N GLU A 423 28.62 -2.24 -5.89
CA GLU A 423 28.94 -1.48 -7.08
C GLU A 423 28.12 -1.86 -8.31
N PHE A 424 27.56 -3.08 -8.33
CA PHE A 424 26.76 -3.59 -9.44
C PHE A 424 25.33 -3.10 -9.41
N ASN A 425 24.67 -3.17 -10.58
CA ASN A 425 23.22 -3.12 -10.65
C ASN A 425 22.64 -4.31 -9.90
N ARG A 426 21.84 -4.05 -8.85
CA ARG A 426 21.35 -5.12 -7.98
C ARG A 426 20.33 -6.02 -8.67
N GLN A 427 19.54 -5.49 -9.62
CA GLN A 427 18.59 -6.30 -10.39
C GLN A 427 19.33 -7.26 -11.33
N GLU A 428 20.42 -6.80 -11.98
CA GLU A 428 21.28 -7.69 -12.77
C GLU A 428 21.94 -8.75 -11.87
N TYR A 429 22.42 -8.37 -10.68
CA TYR A 429 23.01 -9.31 -9.73
C TYR A 429 22.03 -10.43 -9.35
N TYR A 430 20.74 -10.15 -9.17
CA TYR A 430 19.71 -11.17 -8.89
C TYR A 430 19.50 -12.15 -10.05
N THR A 431 19.88 -11.80 -11.28
CA THR A 431 19.78 -12.72 -12.43
C THR A 431 20.76 -13.89 -12.33
N LEU A 432 21.86 -13.72 -11.58
CA LEU A 432 22.85 -14.77 -11.35
C LEU A 432 22.33 -15.94 -10.50
N PHE A 433 21.21 -15.75 -9.80
CA PHE A 433 20.72 -16.74 -8.85
C PHE A 433 19.43 -17.40 -9.32
N THR A 434 19.34 -18.69 -9.11
CA THR A 434 18.07 -19.42 -9.01
C THR A 434 17.96 -20.01 -7.62
N ALA A 435 16.75 -19.99 -7.03
CA ALA A 435 16.57 -20.41 -5.65
C ALA A 435 15.31 -21.24 -5.45
N VAL A 436 15.40 -22.21 -4.54
CA VAL A 436 14.25 -22.88 -3.93
C VAL A 436 14.31 -22.57 -2.44
N PHE A 437 13.42 -21.67 -1.97
CA PHE A 437 13.34 -21.27 -0.57
C PHE A 437 12.38 -22.17 0.21
N GLN A 438 12.56 -22.24 1.52
CA GLN A 438 11.68 -22.97 2.44
C GLN A 438 10.22 -22.51 2.37
N LYS A 439 10.02 -21.17 2.30
CA LYS A 439 8.70 -20.57 2.05
C LYS A 439 8.64 -20.14 0.60
N PHE A 440 7.71 -20.68 -0.13
CA PHE A 440 7.48 -20.38 -1.53
C PHE A 440 6.07 -19.85 -1.77
N SER A 441 5.92 -19.07 -2.81
CA SER A 441 4.62 -18.58 -3.29
C SER A 441 4.36 -19.07 -4.70
N VAL A 442 3.12 -19.44 -4.96
CA VAL A 442 2.60 -19.77 -6.29
C VAL A 442 1.57 -18.72 -6.64
N LEU A 443 1.61 -18.24 -7.86
CA LEU A 443 0.63 -17.30 -8.35
C LEU A 443 -0.62 -18.06 -8.82
N GLU A 444 -1.77 -17.45 -8.64
CA GLU A 444 -3.02 -17.89 -9.27
C GLU A 444 -2.95 -17.59 -10.76
N ALA A 445 -2.31 -18.49 -11.49
CA ALA A 445 -1.98 -18.39 -12.91
C ALA A 445 -1.87 -19.80 -13.49
N THR A 446 -1.63 -19.95 -14.78
CA THR A 446 -1.47 -21.27 -15.40
C THR A 446 -0.20 -21.96 -14.90
N LEU A 447 -0.12 -23.29 -15.08
CA LEU A 447 1.06 -24.08 -14.72
C LEU A 447 2.29 -23.58 -15.48
N GLU A 448 2.17 -23.31 -16.78
CA GLU A 448 3.28 -22.80 -17.60
C GLU A 448 3.77 -21.42 -17.15
N GLU A 449 2.83 -20.49 -16.84
CA GLU A 449 3.17 -19.16 -16.29
C GLU A 449 3.90 -19.27 -14.95
N ASN A 450 3.49 -20.22 -14.11
CA ASN A 450 4.15 -20.49 -12.83
C ASN A 450 5.57 -21.05 -13.00
N VAL A 451 5.82 -21.86 -14.01
CA VAL A 451 7.17 -22.37 -14.31
C VAL A 451 8.05 -21.30 -14.95
N ALA A 452 7.53 -20.63 -15.98
CA ALA A 452 8.27 -19.63 -16.75
C ALA A 452 8.40 -18.27 -16.02
N GLN A 453 7.50 -17.97 -15.07
CA GLN A 453 7.41 -16.70 -14.35
C GLN A 453 7.21 -15.49 -15.28
N THR A 454 6.59 -15.71 -16.43
CA THR A 454 6.19 -14.71 -17.42
C THR A 454 4.91 -15.13 -18.09
N ARG A 455 4.22 -14.19 -18.76
CA ARG A 455 3.06 -14.45 -19.61
C ARG A 455 3.39 -14.44 -21.11
N GLU A 456 4.54 -13.87 -21.46
CA GLU A 456 4.94 -13.68 -22.85
C GLU A 456 6.21 -14.49 -23.15
N GLY A 457 6.28 -15.05 -24.37
CA GLY A 457 7.47 -15.74 -24.83
C GLY A 457 7.77 -17.05 -24.09
N ILE A 458 6.75 -17.76 -23.60
CA ILE A 458 6.91 -19.05 -22.90
C ILE A 458 7.35 -20.11 -23.91
N ASP A 459 8.46 -20.77 -23.64
CA ASP A 459 8.92 -21.95 -24.36
C ASP A 459 8.25 -23.21 -23.74
N GLU A 460 7.11 -23.62 -24.31
CA GLU A 460 6.34 -24.77 -23.83
C GLU A 460 7.16 -26.08 -23.82
N ALA A 461 8.03 -26.28 -24.81
CA ALA A 461 8.86 -27.48 -24.88
C ALA A 461 9.83 -27.53 -23.67
N ARG A 462 10.44 -26.40 -23.37
CA ARG A 462 11.32 -26.26 -22.21
C ARG A 462 10.55 -26.37 -20.88
N VAL A 463 9.32 -25.84 -20.81
CA VAL A 463 8.46 -26.02 -19.62
C VAL A 463 8.19 -27.51 -19.38
N ARG A 464 7.84 -28.28 -20.42
CA ARG A 464 7.60 -29.73 -20.32
C ARG A 464 8.87 -30.48 -19.86
N GLU A 465 10.00 -30.17 -20.48
CA GLU A 465 11.29 -30.75 -20.08
C GLU A 465 11.60 -30.49 -18.58
N CYS A 466 11.37 -29.26 -18.11
CA CYS A 466 11.58 -28.91 -16.71
C CYS A 466 10.61 -29.62 -15.76
N LEU A 467 9.35 -29.75 -16.14
CA LEU A 467 8.33 -30.49 -15.36
C LEU A 467 8.63 -32.00 -15.32
N GLU A 468 9.10 -32.59 -16.43
CA GLU A 468 9.56 -33.97 -16.49
C GLU A 468 10.74 -34.20 -15.56
N LYS A 469 11.80 -33.38 -15.65
CA LYS A 469 12.97 -33.46 -14.76
C LYS A 469 12.58 -33.28 -13.29
N ALA A 470 11.57 -32.47 -13.01
CA ALA A 470 11.04 -32.28 -11.67
C ALA A 470 10.16 -33.47 -11.21
N GLY A 471 9.76 -34.38 -12.09
CA GLY A 471 8.91 -35.55 -11.81
C GLY A 471 7.43 -35.21 -11.68
N LEU A 472 6.93 -34.29 -12.50
CA LEU A 472 5.52 -33.90 -12.56
C LEU A 472 4.79 -34.42 -13.81
N THR A 473 5.41 -35.25 -14.64
CA THR A 473 4.85 -35.72 -15.93
C THR A 473 3.48 -36.35 -15.76
N GLU A 474 3.32 -37.30 -14.83
CA GLU A 474 2.05 -37.99 -14.59
C GLU A 474 0.97 -37.01 -14.09
N ARG A 475 1.38 -36.08 -13.24
CA ARG A 475 0.47 -35.07 -12.71
C ARG A 475 -0.01 -34.12 -13.79
N VAL A 476 0.89 -33.66 -14.65
CA VAL A 476 0.55 -32.79 -15.80
C VAL A 476 -0.43 -33.49 -16.74
N ALA A 477 -0.20 -34.76 -17.07
CA ALA A 477 -1.08 -35.57 -17.91
C ALA A 477 -2.51 -35.76 -17.30
N ALA A 478 -2.63 -35.64 -15.98
CA ALA A 478 -3.90 -35.75 -15.27
C ALA A 478 -4.63 -34.39 -15.10
N LEU A 479 -4.04 -33.27 -15.52
CA LEU A 479 -4.66 -31.95 -15.44
C LEU A 479 -5.67 -31.75 -16.58
N PRO A 480 -6.78 -31.00 -16.33
CA PRO A 480 -7.84 -30.83 -17.31
C PRO A 480 -7.39 -30.10 -18.58
N ASP A 481 -6.55 -29.08 -18.47
CA ASP A 481 -6.06 -28.24 -19.58
C ASP A 481 -4.53 -28.28 -19.72
N ASP A 482 -3.91 -29.38 -19.29
CA ASP A 482 -2.47 -29.60 -19.40
C ASP A 482 -1.67 -28.42 -18.78
N LEU A 483 -0.72 -27.82 -19.52
CA LEU A 483 0.08 -26.68 -19.05
C LEU A 483 -0.74 -25.40 -18.80
N LYS A 484 -1.92 -25.26 -19.41
CA LYS A 484 -2.82 -24.11 -19.28
C LYS A 484 -3.78 -24.21 -18.10
N THR A 485 -3.71 -25.31 -17.35
CA THR A 485 -4.48 -25.46 -16.12
C THR A 485 -4.11 -24.40 -15.11
N HIS A 486 -5.10 -23.67 -14.56
CA HIS A 486 -4.90 -22.72 -13.49
C HIS A 486 -4.55 -23.42 -12.17
N ILE A 487 -3.58 -22.86 -11.46
CA ILE A 487 -3.16 -23.33 -10.14
C ILE A 487 -3.68 -22.36 -9.06
N GLY A 488 -4.40 -22.89 -8.07
CA GLY A 488 -5.06 -22.11 -7.03
C GLY A 488 -6.57 -21.93 -7.28
N ARG A 489 -7.32 -21.53 -6.25
CA ARG A 489 -8.79 -21.37 -6.28
C ARG A 489 -9.28 -20.05 -5.68
N GLU A 490 -8.40 -19.10 -5.44
CA GLU A 490 -8.81 -17.79 -4.92
C GLU A 490 -9.33 -16.88 -6.03
N VAL A 491 -8.81 -17.03 -7.27
CA VAL A 491 -9.18 -16.26 -8.46
C VAL A 491 -9.96 -17.11 -9.45
N PHE A 492 -9.61 -18.38 -9.62
CA PHE A 492 -10.21 -19.29 -10.61
C PHE A 492 -10.96 -20.42 -9.91
N GLU A 493 -12.28 -20.49 -10.09
CA GLU A 493 -13.15 -21.52 -9.47
C GLU A 493 -12.79 -22.95 -9.91
N ASP A 494 -12.34 -23.11 -11.17
CA ASP A 494 -11.90 -24.35 -11.79
C ASP A 494 -10.43 -24.70 -11.54
N GLY A 495 -9.71 -23.83 -10.81
CA GLY A 495 -8.30 -24.01 -10.53
C GLY A 495 -7.99 -25.27 -9.72
N VAL A 496 -6.82 -25.85 -9.95
CA VAL A 496 -6.35 -27.08 -9.30
C VAL A 496 -5.45 -26.74 -8.13
N LEU A 497 -5.66 -27.40 -6.99
CA LEU A 497 -4.75 -27.35 -5.83
C LEU A 497 -3.69 -28.44 -5.97
N LEU A 498 -2.44 -28.06 -5.82
CA LEU A 498 -1.31 -28.98 -5.76
C LEU A 498 -1.06 -29.41 -4.31
N SER A 499 -0.66 -30.66 -4.11
CA SER A 499 -0.17 -31.16 -2.83
C SER A 499 1.18 -30.51 -2.46
N GLY A 500 1.60 -30.60 -1.19
CA GLY A 500 2.88 -30.05 -0.76
C GLY A 500 4.07 -30.58 -1.55
N GLY A 501 4.09 -31.88 -1.89
CA GLY A 501 5.13 -32.48 -2.70
C GLY A 501 5.11 -32.05 -4.17
N GLU A 502 3.91 -31.93 -4.78
CA GLU A 502 3.76 -31.40 -6.14
C GLU A 502 4.19 -29.93 -6.21
N MET A 503 3.89 -29.17 -5.16
CA MET A 503 4.30 -27.78 -5.06
C MET A 503 5.83 -27.62 -5.00
N GLN A 504 6.54 -28.48 -4.23
CA GLN A 504 8.00 -28.48 -4.19
C GLN A 504 8.60 -28.86 -5.54
N ARG A 505 8.03 -29.86 -6.22
CA ARG A 505 8.44 -30.24 -7.59
C ARG A 505 8.19 -29.11 -8.59
N LEU A 506 7.11 -28.31 -8.42
CA LEU A 506 6.88 -27.11 -9.23
C LEU A 506 7.98 -26.07 -9.00
N MET A 507 8.43 -25.86 -7.73
CA MET A 507 9.54 -24.95 -7.44
C MET A 507 10.85 -25.44 -8.08
N LEU A 508 11.07 -26.75 -8.10
CA LEU A 508 12.21 -27.35 -8.80
C LEU A 508 12.13 -27.10 -10.31
N ALA A 509 10.95 -27.29 -10.95
CA ALA A 509 10.75 -26.99 -12.37
C ALA A 509 11.00 -25.50 -12.69
N ARG A 510 10.54 -24.59 -11.83
CA ARG A 510 10.81 -23.16 -11.90
C ARG A 510 12.31 -22.83 -11.86
N ALA A 511 13.04 -23.47 -10.95
CA ALA A 511 14.49 -23.30 -10.82
C ALA A 511 15.24 -23.85 -12.06
N LEU A 512 14.81 -24.97 -12.61
CA LEU A 512 15.33 -25.55 -13.85
C LEU A 512 15.08 -24.63 -15.06
N TYR A 513 13.89 -24.05 -15.16
CA TYR A 513 13.54 -23.17 -16.26
C TYR A 513 14.36 -21.88 -16.23
N LYS A 514 14.53 -21.23 -15.06
CA LYS A 514 15.37 -20.04 -14.92
C LYS A 514 16.84 -20.32 -15.30
N ASN A 515 17.39 -21.46 -14.89
CA ASN A 515 18.70 -21.95 -15.27
C ASN A 515 19.85 -20.97 -15.00
N ALA A 516 19.84 -20.28 -13.85
CA ALA A 516 20.87 -19.31 -13.50
C ALA A 516 22.21 -19.99 -13.10
N PRO A 517 23.35 -19.26 -13.17
CA PRO A 517 24.69 -19.78 -12.86
C PRO A 517 24.86 -20.31 -11.44
N ILE A 518 24.18 -19.68 -10.46
CA ILE A 518 24.30 -20.01 -9.03
C ILE A 518 22.96 -20.54 -8.52
N LEU A 519 22.97 -21.73 -7.92
CA LEU A 519 21.79 -22.39 -7.37
C LEU A 519 21.79 -22.33 -5.85
N LEU A 520 20.68 -21.88 -5.28
CA LEU A 520 20.47 -21.81 -3.84
C LEU A 520 19.30 -22.70 -3.42
N LEU A 521 19.55 -23.58 -2.46
CA LEU A 521 18.56 -24.51 -1.95
C LEU A 521 18.45 -24.35 -0.43
N ASP A 522 17.33 -23.78 0.04
CA ASP A 522 17.09 -23.53 1.47
C ASP A 522 16.01 -24.48 2.00
N GLU A 523 16.43 -25.55 2.66
CA GLU A 523 15.59 -26.61 3.26
C GLU A 523 14.46 -27.11 2.33
N PRO A 524 14.77 -27.53 1.12
CA PRO A 524 13.78 -27.73 0.07
C PRO A 524 12.87 -28.96 0.25
N THR A 525 12.94 -29.69 1.37
CA THR A 525 12.25 -30.98 1.56
C THR A 525 11.42 -31.08 2.85
N ALA A 526 11.16 -29.96 3.52
CA ALA A 526 10.54 -29.94 4.87
C ALA A 526 9.13 -30.59 4.98
N ALA A 527 8.45 -30.90 3.86
CA ALA A 527 7.07 -31.40 3.82
C ALA A 527 6.91 -32.76 3.10
N LEU A 528 8.01 -33.49 2.87
CA LEU A 528 8.00 -34.74 2.10
C LEU A 528 8.17 -35.99 2.99
N ASP A 529 7.60 -37.12 2.52
CA ASP A 529 7.91 -38.41 3.05
C ASP A 529 9.37 -38.84 2.67
N PRO A 530 9.99 -39.80 3.38
CA PRO A 530 11.39 -40.15 3.17
C PRO A 530 11.74 -40.64 1.74
N ILE A 531 10.79 -41.27 1.04
CA ILE A 531 11.01 -41.78 -0.32
C ILE A 531 10.98 -40.62 -1.32
N ALA A 532 9.97 -39.77 -1.25
CA ALA A 532 9.85 -38.56 -2.08
C ALA A 532 11.00 -37.57 -1.81
N GLU A 533 11.45 -37.49 -0.56
CA GLU A 533 12.60 -36.70 -0.18
C GLU A 533 13.89 -37.17 -0.87
N ASN A 534 14.18 -38.47 -0.83
CA ASN A 534 15.36 -39.04 -1.49
C ASN A 534 15.34 -38.80 -3.02
N ASP A 535 14.16 -38.96 -3.67
CA ASP A 535 14.00 -38.68 -5.10
C ASP A 535 14.34 -37.21 -5.41
N ILE A 536 13.84 -36.27 -4.60
CA ILE A 536 14.13 -34.85 -4.78
C ILE A 536 15.60 -34.51 -4.52
N TYR A 537 16.24 -35.11 -3.52
CA TYR A 537 17.68 -34.91 -3.30
C TYR A 537 18.52 -35.41 -4.46
N GLN A 538 18.18 -36.54 -5.07
CA GLN A 538 18.88 -37.03 -6.26
C GLN A 538 18.71 -36.04 -7.44
N LYS A 539 17.52 -35.45 -7.62
CA LYS A 539 17.27 -34.43 -8.63
C LYS A 539 18.06 -33.16 -8.36
N TYR A 540 18.13 -32.70 -7.10
CA TYR A 540 18.97 -31.56 -6.72
C TYR A 540 20.45 -31.84 -6.96
N ALA A 541 20.94 -33.02 -6.59
CA ALA A 541 22.32 -33.43 -6.85
C ALA A 541 22.62 -33.39 -8.36
N ALA A 542 21.72 -33.88 -9.19
CA ALA A 542 21.87 -33.82 -10.66
C ALA A 542 21.88 -32.38 -11.19
N MET A 543 21.07 -31.45 -10.63
CA MET A 543 21.04 -30.03 -11.02
C MET A 543 22.31 -29.27 -10.66
N THR A 544 23.03 -29.71 -9.59
CA THR A 544 24.22 -29.00 -9.09
C THR A 544 25.48 -29.37 -9.85
N VAL A 545 25.46 -30.39 -10.71
CA VAL A 545 26.65 -30.83 -11.46
C VAL A 545 27.17 -29.70 -12.36
N GLY A 546 28.41 -29.29 -12.12
CA GLY A 546 29.08 -28.22 -12.89
C GLY A 546 28.62 -26.78 -12.61
N ARG A 547 27.76 -26.58 -11.60
CA ARG A 547 27.27 -25.27 -11.17
C ARG A 547 27.71 -24.91 -9.77
N THR A 548 27.92 -23.63 -9.52
CA THR A 548 28.09 -23.15 -8.14
C THR A 548 26.77 -23.31 -7.41
N SER A 549 26.77 -23.99 -6.26
CA SER A 549 25.54 -24.18 -5.49
C SER A 549 25.77 -24.07 -3.99
N VAL A 550 24.79 -23.47 -3.29
CA VAL A 550 24.76 -23.39 -1.82
C VAL A 550 23.49 -24.09 -1.33
N PHE A 551 23.68 -25.10 -0.52
CA PHE A 551 22.62 -25.95 0.00
C PHE A 551 22.51 -25.82 1.52
N ILE A 552 21.39 -25.29 2.01
CA ILE A 552 21.08 -25.24 3.44
C ILE A 552 20.27 -26.48 3.79
N SER A 553 20.75 -27.23 4.78
CA SER A 553 20.00 -28.34 5.36
C SER A 553 20.23 -28.45 6.87
N HIS A 554 19.17 -28.84 7.57
CA HIS A 554 19.26 -29.33 8.94
C HIS A 554 19.39 -30.86 8.99
N ARG A 555 19.27 -31.56 7.84
CA ARG A 555 19.47 -33.03 7.70
C ARG A 555 20.85 -33.31 7.13
N LEU A 556 21.77 -33.73 8.01
CA LEU A 556 23.17 -33.90 7.63
C LEU A 556 23.40 -35.03 6.61
N ALA A 557 22.52 -36.04 6.56
CA ALA A 557 22.60 -37.12 5.56
C ALA A 557 22.46 -36.60 4.12
N SER A 558 21.69 -35.52 3.92
CA SER A 558 21.47 -34.92 2.59
C SER A 558 22.63 -34.06 2.09
N THR A 559 23.61 -33.75 2.93
CA THR A 559 24.77 -32.91 2.54
C THR A 559 25.94 -33.69 1.95
N ARG A 560 25.88 -35.04 1.91
CA ARG A 560 26.94 -35.89 1.43
C ARG A 560 27.34 -35.69 -0.03
N PHE A 561 26.43 -35.18 -0.86
CA PHE A 561 26.75 -34.93 -2.26
C PHE A 561 27.50 -33.60 -2.48
N CYS A 562 27.63 -32.76 -1.43
CA CYS A 562 28.34 -31.50 -1.49
C CYS A 562 29.85 -31.68 -1.35
N ASP A 563 30.62 -30.84 -2.04
CA ASP A 563 32.09 -30.93 -2.03
C ASP A 563 32.66 -30.43 -0.71
N ARG A 564 32.01 -29.45 -0.08
CA ARG A 564 32.40 -28.92 1.22
C ARG A 564 31.16 -28.59 2.08
N ILE A 565 31.31 -28.76 3.37
CA ILE A 565 30.29 -28.51 4.40
C ILE A 565 30.82 -27.42 5.34
N LEU A 566 29.97 -26.43 5.61
CA LEU A 566 30.18 -25.40 6.63
C LEU A 566 29.22 -25.63 7.79
N LEU A 567 29.75 -25.82 8.99
CA LEU A 567 28.97 -25.79 10.21
C LEU A 567 28.97 -24.38 10.79
N ILE A 568 27.80 -23.74 10.82
CA ILE A 568 27.60 -22.44 11.49
C ILE A 568 27.06 -22.71 12.90
N ASP A 569 27.74 -22.14 13.90
CA ASP A 569 27.33 -22.18 15.30
C ASP A 569 27.57 -20.83 15.96
N GLY A 570 26.54 -20.25 16.63
CA GLY A 570 26.65 -18.94 17.27
C GLY A 570 27.04 -17.78 16.33
N GLY A 571 26.65 -17.84 15.06
CA GLY A 571 26.93 -16.79 14.07
C GLY A 571 28.34 -16.80 13.48
N VAL A 572 29.15 -17.83 13.74
CA VAL A 572 30.51 -18.01 13.18
C VAL A 572 30.65 -19.35 12.45
N ILE A 573 31.62 -19.47 11.55
CA ILE A 573 31.98 -20.74 10.95
C ILE A 573 32.77 -21.53 11.98
N ALA A 574 32.12 -22.55 12.59
CA ALA A 574 32.71 -23.36 13.62
C ALA A 574 33.60 -24.46 13.03
N GLU A 575 33.16 -25.11 11.96
CA GLU A 575 33.90 -26.17 11.28
C GLU A 575 33.66 -26.10 9.77
N GLN A 576 34.66 -26.50 8.98
CA GLN A 576 34.52 -26.65 7.53
C GLN A 576 35.42 -27.81 7.02
N GLY A 577 34.93 -28.48 6.00
CA GLY A 577 35.62 -29.60 5.35
C GLY A 577 34.68 -30.51 4.59
N SER A 578 35.17 -31.61 4.03
CA SER A 578 34.34 -32.67 3.46
C SER A 578 33.59 -33.45 4.56
N HIS A 579 32.58 -34.21 4.17
CA HIS A 579 31.85 -35.08 5.12
C HIS A 579 32.77 -36.00 5.89
N GLU A 580 33.68 -36.67 5.18
CA GLU A 580 34.64 -37.60 5.75
C GLU A 580 35.64 -36.93 6.71
N GLU A 581 36.17 -35.77 6.32
CA GLU A 581 37.09 -34.99 7.16
C GLU A 581 36.43 -34.53 8.45
N LEU A 582 35.19 -34.02 8.39
CA LEU A 582 34.46 -33.56 9.56
C LEU A 582 34.09 -34.70 10.51
N LEU A 583 33.73 -35.87 9.99
CA LEU A 583 33.51 -37.06 10.82
C LEU A 583 34.81 -37.55 11.49
N ALA A 584 35.91 -37.56 10.74
CA ALA A 584 37.21 -38.01 11.26
C ALA A 584 37.73 -37.06 12.37
N ARG A 585 37.42 -35.75 12.32
CA ARG A 585 37.79 -34.80 13.39
C ARG A 585 37.05 -35.03 14.70
N GLY A 586 35.89 -35.72 14.69
CA GLY A 586 35.11 -35.99 15.90
C GLY A 586 34.57 -34.73 16.60
N GLY A 587 34.39 -33.61 15.84
CA GLY A 587 33.97 -32.33 16.34
C GLY A 587 32.43 -32.19 16.49
N LYS A 588 31.95 -30.95 16.51
CA LYS A 588 30.51 -30.64 16.64
C LYS A 588 29.69 -31.25 15.51
N TYR A 589 30.23 -31.25 14.27
CA TYR A 589 29.57 -31.86 13.13
C TYR A 589 29.35 -33.35 13.32
N ALA A 590 30.40 -34.08 13.75
CA ALA A 590 30.32 -35.52 14.01
C ALA A 590 29.30 -35.84 15.11
N GLY A 591 29.27 -35.06 16.19
CA GLY A 591 28.29 -35.20 17.26
C GLY A 591 26.84 -34.99 16.78
N LEU A 592 26.59 -33.97 15.97
CA LEU A 592 25.26 -33.70 15.37
C LEU A 592 24.85 -34.83 14.43
N PHE A 593 25.80 -35.34 13.62
CA PHE A 593 25.55 -36.46 12.70
C PHE A 593 25.21 -37.76 13.45
N GLU A 594 25.91 -38.05 14.54
CA GLU A 594 25.64 -39.22 15.38
C GLU A 594 24.23 -39.18 15.98
N VAL A 595 23.82 -38.02 16.52
CA VAL A 595 22.46 -37.84 17.07
C VAL A 595 21.41 -38.08 15.99
N GLN A 596 21.57 -37.49 14.80
CA GLN A 596 20.61 -37.69 13.70
C GLN A 596 20.60 -39.13 13.19
N SER A 597 21.75 -39.79 13.08
CA SER A 597 21.84 -41.16 12.59
C SER A 597 21.21 -42.20 13.53
N LYS A 598 21.22 -41.94 14.84
CA LYS A 598 20.52 -42.79 15.82
C LYS A 598 19.02 -42.80 15.61
N TYR A 599 18.41 -41.63 15.38
CA TYR A 599 16.97 -41.51 15.10
C TYR A 599 16.56 -42.37 13.89
N TYR A 600 17.33 -42.33 12.81
CA TYR A 600 17.04 -43.13 11.60
C TYR A 600 17.28 -44.64 11.75
N ARG A 601 18.15 -45.09 12.68
CA ARG A 601 18.35 -46.49 12.96
C ARG A 601 17.26 -47.09 13.84
N GLU A 602 16.79 -46.35 14.84
CA GLU A 602 15.72 -46.78 15.76
C GLU A 602 14.37 -46.87 15.05
N GLU A 603 14.07 -46.00 14.06
CA GLU A 603 12.89 -46.13 13.21
C GLU A 603 12.96 -47.35 12.28
N GLY A 604 14.13 -47.68 11.71
CA GLY A 604 14.30 -48.86 10.83
C GLY A 604 14.26 -50.21 11.57
N GLU A 605 14.55 -50.27 12.87
CA GLU A 605 14.45 -51.49 13.67
C GLU A 605 13.00 -51.73 14.19
N ASN A 606 12.17 -50.70 14.30
CA ASN A 606 10.77 -50.86 14.71
C ASN A 606 9.86 -51.30 13.55
N ASP A 607 10.16 -50.93 12.29
CA ASP A 607 9.39 -51.37 11.11
C ASP A 607 9.65 -52.84 10.71
N GLY A 608 10.65 -53.50 11.30
CA GLY A 608 10.95 -54.91 11.07
C GLY A 608 10.30 -55.87 12.06
N ARG A 609 9.40 -55.39 12.94
CA ARG A 609 8.78 -56.22 14.00
C ARG A 609 7.24 -56.23 13.98
N GLU A 610 6.59 -55.86 12.86
CA GLU A 610 5.16 -56.14 12.63
C GLU A 610 4.95 -57.19 11.53
#